data_a7a1de130785b7f9f82ffae26e36b753
#
_entry.id   a7a1de130785b7f9f82ffae26e36b753
#
_cell.length_a   1.000
_cell.length_b   1.000
_cell.length_c   1.000
_cell.angle_alpha   90.00
_cell.angle_beta   90.00
_cell.angle_gamma   90.00
#
_symmetry.space_group_name_H-M   'P 1'
#
loop_
_entity.id
_entity.type
_entity.pdbx_description
1 polymer ?
#
loop_
_entity_poly.entity_id
_entity_poly.type
_entity_poly.pdbx_seq_one_letter_code
_entity_poly.pdbx_strand_id
1 'polypeptide(L)'
;MSTNRLYNSLLSLPLFLGMTRYDFQNVAGKNRFDFQKLEAGETIVEEGTSCTRLYYLISGDITVITQADDYGYQVEEDISAPESFQLERLFGLTQRFTHTYVAKNNCSIMSVSKQEIMKLSDEYEIFRINLLNLVCTQSQKNNRRLFRVPAKTLSERLIRFFESHSVRPAGEK
;
A
#
# COMPACT_ATOMS: atom_id res chain seq x y z
N MET A 1 -6.85 5.01 22.17
CA MET A 1 -6.46 6.23 21.42
C MET A 1 -7.64 7.18 21.41
N SER A 2 -7.43 8.48 21.68
CA SER A 2 -8.52 9.47 21.58
C SER A 2 -8.99 9.54 20.12
N THR A 3 -10.30 9.48 19.89
CA THR A 3 -10.96 9.56 18.58
C THR A 3 -10.41 10.72 17.72
N ASN A 4 -10.10 11.85 18.33
CA ASN A 4 -9.52 13.01 17.65
C ASN A 4 -8.12 12.75 17.06
N ARG A 5 -7.27 11.92 17.65
CA ARG A 5 -5.94 11.58 17.11
C ARG A 5 -6.07 10.69 15.89
N LEU A 6 -6.98 9.72 15.93
CA LEU A 6 -7.23 8.84 14.78
C LEU A 6 -7.73 9.64 13.58
N TYR A 7 -8.70 10.54 13.78
CA TYR A 7 -9.21 11.43 12.72
C TYR A 7 -8.10 12.28 12.08
N ASN A 8 -7.26 12.90 12.90
CA ASN A 8 -6.17 13.73 12.37
C ASN A 8 -5.15 12.88 11.58
N SER A 9 -4.83 11.69 12.06
CA SER A 9 -3.93 10.77 11.33
C SER A 9 -4.54 10.33 9.99
N LEU A 10 -5.83 10.04 9.95
CA LEU A 10 -6.50 9.62 8.72
C LEU A 10 -6.62 10.78 7.71
N LEU A 11 -6.91 12.01 8.16
CA LEU A 11 -6.95 13.18 7.28
C LEU A 11 -5.58 13.54 6.69
N SER A 12 -4.48 13.12 7.30
CA SER A 12 -3.13 13.30 6.76
C SER A 12 -2.75 12.25 5.71
N LEU A 13 -3.55 11.18 5.55
CA LEU A 13 -3.30 10.17 4.53
C LEU A 13 -3.54 10.75 3.13
N PRO A 14 -2.71 10.41 2.13
CA PRO A 14 -2.82 10.94 0.78
C PRO A 14 -4.21 10.82 0.18
N LEU A 15 -4.94 9.74 0.50
CA LEU A 15 -6.29 9.51 -0.01
C LEU A 15 -7.32 10.54 0.47
N PHE A 16 -7.12 11.14 1.64
CA PHE A 16 -8.06 12.08 2.28
C PHE A 16 -7.57 13.52 2.30
N LEU A 17 -6.41 13.80 1.67
CA LEU A 17 -5.87 15.15 1.61
C LEU A 17 -6.88 16.13 0.97
N GLY A 18 -7.10 17.26 1.62
CA GLY A 18 -8.03 18.29 1.16
C GLY A 18 -9.50 18.01 1.48
N MET A 19 -9.86 16.87 2.06
CA MET A 19 -11.19 16.66 2.61
C MET A 19 -11.36 17.49 3.89
N THR A 20 -12.54 18.08 4.05
CA THR A 20 -12.87 18.78 5.29
C THR A 20 -13.08 17.79 6.44
N ARG A 21 -12.91 18.24 7.68
CA ARG A 21 -13.20 17.42 8.85
C ARG A 21 -14.68 16.97 8.89
N TYR A 22 -15.58 17.80 8.38
CA TYR A 22 -17.01 17.49 8.27
C TYR A 22 -17.26 16.35 7.27
N ASP A 23 -16.69 16.43 6.07
CA ASP A 23 -16.81 15.38 5.06
C ASP A 23 -16.28 14.05 5.58
N PHE A 24 -15.10 14.08 6.22
CA PHE A 24 -14.51 12.88 6.79
C PHE A 24 -15.34 12.28 7.92
N GLN A 25 -15.96 13.09 8.77
CA GLN A 25 -16.86 12.61 9.81
C GLN A 25 -18.11 11.93 9.22
N ASN A 26 -18.68 12.49 8.16
CA ASN A 26 -19.80 11.88 7.44
C ASN A 26 -19.41 10.54 6.80
N VAL A 27 -18.20 10.44 6.26
CA VAL A 27 -17.66 9.20 5.67
C VAL A 27 -17.44 8.16 6.78
N ALA A 28 -16.75 8.53 7.85
CA ALA A 28 -16.42 7.62 8.96
C ALA A 28 -17.67 7.17 9.75
N GLY A 29 -18.65 8.05 9.91
CA GLY A 29 -19.91 7.75 10.61
C GLY A 29 -20.80 6.72 9.90
N LYS A 30 -20.57 6.47 8.61
CA LYS A 30 -21.27 5.45 7.80
C LYS A 30 -20.61 4.06 7.83
N ASN A 31 -19.66 3.81 8.73
CA ASN A 31 -18.91 2.56 8.85
C ASN A 31 -18.29 2.06 7.53
N ARG A 32 -17.77 2.97 6.73
CA ARG A 32 -17.17 2.66 5.42
C ARG A 32 -15.75 2.11 5.51
N PHE A 33 -15.12 2.20 6.69
CA PHE A 33 -13.75 1.78 6.95
C PHE A 33 -13.74 0.67 7.99
N ASP A 34 -12.98 -0.37 7.72
CA ASP A 34 -12.66 -1.42 8.67
C ASP A 34 -11.25 -1.19 9.23
N PHE A 35 -11.12 -1.26 10.55
CA PHE A 35 -9.84 -1.12 11.25
C PHE A 35 -9.48 -2.42 11.93
N GLN A 36 -8.25 -2.87 11.70
CA GLN A 36 -7.71 -4.10 12.27
C GLN A 36 -6.40 -3.79 12.98
N LYS A 37 -6.19 -4.47 14.12
CA LYS A 37 -4.90 -4.54 14.77
C LYS A 37 -4.40 -5.96 14.57
N LEU A 38 -3.16 -6.06 14.17
CA LEU A 38 -2.50 -7.33 13.86
C LEU A 38 -1.25 -7.46 14.74
N GLU A 39 -1.01 -8.66 15.20
CA GLU A 39 0.22 -9.03 15.89
C GLU A 39 1.29 -9.47 14.89
N ALA A 40 2.55 -9.48 15.34
CA ALA A 40 3.66 -9.95 14.52
C ALA A 40 3.41 -11.39 14.02
N GLY A 41 3.64 -11.62 12.73
CA GLY A 41 3.46 -12.92 12.08
C GLY A 41 2.04 -13.15 11.49
N GLU A 42 1.08 -12.28 11.77
CA GLU A 42 -0.26 -12.43 11.17
C GLU A 42 -0.25 -12.01 9.70
N THR A 43 -0.86 -12.85 8.85
CA THR A 43 -1.01 -12.60 7.42
C THR A 43 -2.17 -11.63 7.17
N ILE A 44 -1.90 -10.58 6.41
CA ILE A 44 -2.88 -9.57 6.01
C ILE A 44 -3.63 -10.00 4.76
N VAL A 45 -2.87 -10.37 3.73
CA VAL A 45 -3.36 -10.91 2.46
C VAL A 45 -2.35 -11.88 1.90
N GLU A 46 -2.83 -12.89 1.18
CA GLU A 46 -2.01 -13.88 0.50
C GLU A 46 -1.93 -13.60 -1.00
N GLU A 47 -0.79 -13.91 -1.59
CA GLU A 47 -0.58 -13.88 -3.04
C GLU A 47 -1.68 -14.70 -3.76
N GLY A 48 -2.10 -14.23 -4.93
CA GLY A 48 -3.13 -14.87 -5.75
C GLY A 48 -4.56 -14.63 -5.29
N THR A 49 -4.79 -14.14 -4.06
CA THR A 49 -6.14 -13.81 -3.58
C THR A 49 -6.73 -12.60 -4.30
N SER A 50 -8.07 -12.50 -4.38
CA SER A 50 -8.76 -11.41 -5.07
C SER A 50 -8.58 -10.09 -4.33
N CYS A 51 -8.14 -9.05 -5.05
CA CYS A 51 -8.00 -7.69 -4.52
C CYS A 51 -9.36 -6.97 -4.60
N THR A 52 -10.17 -7.10 -3.55
CA THR A 52 -11.51 -6.49 -3.43
C THR A 52 -11.55 -5.32 -2.46
N ARG A 53 -10.43 -5.05 -1.78
CA ARG A 53 -10.29 -4.00 -0.77
C ARG A 53 -8.97 -3.26 -0.97
N LEU A 54 -8.99 -1.96 -0.69
CA LEU A 54 -7.80 -1.16 -0.46
C LEU A 54 -7.34 -1.39 0.97
N TYR A 55 -6.05 -1.61 1.16
CA TYR A 55 -5.42 -1.68 2.47
C TYR A 55 -4.46 -0.52 2.67
N TYR A 56 -4.49 0.03 3.86
CA TYR A 56 -3.61 1.13 4.27
C TYR A 56 -2.97 0.81 5.61
N LEU A 57 -1.66 0.75 5.64
CA LEU A 57 -0.88 0.58 6.86
C LEU A 57 -0.81 1.93 7.59
N ILE A 58 -1.47 2.03 8.76
CA ILE A 58 -1.53 3.26 9.58
C ILE A 58 -0.32 3.35 10.51
N SER A 59 0.07 2.21 11.09
CA SER A 59 1.22 2.11 12.02
C SER A 59 1.81 0.73 11.99
N GLY A 60 3.10 0.62 12.33
CA GLY A 60 3.88 -0.61 12.31
C GLY A 60 4.59 -0.84 10.99
N ASP A 61 5.15 -2.04 10.85
CA ASP A 61 5.89 -2.50 9.68
C ASP A 61 5.31 -3.83 9.18
N ILE A 62 5.31 -4.01 7.86
CA ILE A 62 4.89 -5.24 7.21
C ILE A 62 6.02 -5.78 6.35
N THR A 63 6.12 -7.11 6.26
CA THR A 63 7.00 -7.81 5.33
C THR A 63 6.21 -8.22 4.09
N VAL A 64 6.70 -7.85 2.92
CA VAL A 64 6.18 -8.25 1.61
C VAL A 64 6.97 -9.44 1.12
N ILE A 65 6.30 -10.54 0.91
CA ILE A 65 6.90 -11.78 0.44
C ILE A 65 6.52 -12.00 -1.01
N THR A 66 7.53 -12.08 -1.87
CA THR A 66 7.38 -12.36 -3.29
C THR A 66 7.97 -13.72 -3.59
N GLN A 67 7.18 -14.61 -4.16
CA GLN A 67 7.67 -15.91 -4.66
C GLN A 67 8.29 -15.71 -6.06
N ALA A 68 9.48 -16.23 -6.28
CA ALA A 68 10.10 -16.24 -7.60
C ALA A 68 9.70 -17.53 -8.32
N ASP A 69 8.88 -17.39 -9.37
CA ASP A 69 8.22 -18.49 -10.06
C ASP A 69 9.16 -19.61 -10.56
N ASP A 70 10.41 -19.27 -10.93
CA ASP A 70 11.31 -20.20 -11.61
C ASP A 70 12.48 -20.73 -10.78
N TYR A 71 12.74 -20.20 -9.58
CA TYR A 71 14.02 -20.43 -8.88
C TYR A 71 13.92 -20.96 -7.46
N GLY A 72 12.73 -21.19 -6.95
CA GLY A 72 12.51 -21.78 -5.63
C GLY A 72 13.00 -20.92 -4.44
N TYR A 73 13.22 -19.61 -4.66
CA TYR A 73 13.54 -18.67 -3.60
C TYR A 73 12.43 -17.62 -3.45
N GLN A 74 12.32 -17.05 -2.27
CA GLN A 74 11.44 -15.92 -2.00
C GLN A 74 12.27 -14.67 -1.69
N VAL A 75 11.70 -13.52 -2.04
CA VAL A 75 12.25 -12.21 -1.70
C VAL A 75 11.37 -11.57 -0.65
N GLU A 76 11.99 -11.05 0.39
CA GLU A 76 11.30 -10.32 1.46
C GLU A 76 11.73 -8.86 1.44
N GLU A 77 10.76 -7.96 1.45
CA GLU A 77 10.95 -6.52 1.52
C GLU A 77 10.10 -5.97 2.65
N ASP A 78 10.64 -5.01 3.42
CA ASP A 78 9.90 -4.38 4.50
C ASP A 78 9.27 -3.06 4.02
N ILE A 79 8.05 -2.82 4.46
CA ILE A 79 7.32 -1.57 4.25
C ILE A 79 6.91 -1.01 5.61
N SER A 80 7.27 0.25 5.87
CA SER A 80 6.90 0.97 7.09
C SER A 80 5.72 1.91 6.86
N ALA A 81 4.90 2.06 7.88
CA ALA A 81 3.77 3.00 7.87
C ALA A 81 4.25 4.46 7.79
N PRO A 82 3.46 5.37 7.17
CA PRO A 82 2.18 5.12 6.51
C PRO A 82 2.33 4.73 5.03
N GLU A 83 1.71 3.67 4.58
CA GLU A 83 1.77 3.24 3.15
C GLU A 83 0.50 2.48 2.75
N SER A 84 0.10 2.62 1.48
CA SER A 84 -0.91 1.77 0.84
C SER A 84 -0.22 0.70 0.01
N PHE A 85 -0.80 -0.48 -0.07
CA PHE A 85 -0.18 -1.54 -0.86
C PHE A 85 -1.13 -2.11 -1.92
N GLN A 86 -0.56 -2.30 -3.10
CA GLN A 86 -1.20 -2.84 -4.31
C GLN A 86 -2.53 -2.18 -4.71
N LEU A 87 -2.64 -0.86 -4.50
CA LEU A 87 -3.82 -0.08 -4.88
C LEU A 87 -4.16 -0.22 -6.38
N GLU A 88 -3.14 -0.35 -7.23
CA GLU A 88 -3.29 -0.54 -8.68
C GLU A 88 -3.96 -1.88 -9.05
N ARG A 89 -3.98 -2.84 -8.12
CA ARG A 89 -4.64 -4.14 -8.33
C ARG A 89 -6.12 -4.13 -7.98
N LEU A 90 -6.61 -3.08 -7.35
CA LEU A 90 -8.03 -2.94 -7.03
C LEU A 90 -8.88 -2.78 -8.29
N PHE A 91 -8.29 -2.20 -9.34
CA PHE A 91 -8.90 -1.97 -10.65
C PHE A 91 -8.07 -2.61 -11.77
N GLY A 92 -8.61 -2.59 -13.00
CA GLY A 92 -7.93 -3.17 -14.14
C GLY A 92 -8.29 -4.64 -14.39
N LEU A 93 -7.57 -5.28 -15.30
CA LEU A 93 -7.88 -6.64 -15.77
C LEU A 93 -7.49 -7.72 -14.77
N THR A 94 -6.37 -7.53 -14.06
CA THR A 94 -5.87 -8.51 -13.09
C THR A 94 -6.03 -7.97 -11.68
N GLN A 95 -7.11 -8.38 -11.00
CA GLN A 95 -7.47 -7.92 -9.67
C GLN A 95 -7.10 -9.00 -8.62
N ARG A 96 -5.81 -9.32 -8.54
CA ARG A 96 -5.25 -10.28 -7.57
C ARG A 96 -3.98 -9.72 -6.97
N PHE A 97 -3.75 -10.02 -5.69
CA PHE A 97 -2.50 -9.68 -5.03
C PHE A 97 -1.34 -10.47 -5.65
N THR A 98 -0.22 -9.79 -5.91
CA THR A 98 0.99 -10.39 -6.47
C THR A 98 2.04 -10.72 -5.42
N HIS A 99 1.74 -10.45 -4.15
CA HIS A 99 2.63 -10.69 -3.02
C HIS A 99 1.80 -11.07 -1.80
N THR A 100 2.41 -11.81 -0.88
CA THR A 100 1.88 -12.04 0.47
C THR A 100 2.37 -10.93 1.39
N TYR A 101 1.48 -10.40 2.22
CA TYR A 101 1.76 -9.34 3.19
C TYR A 101 1.57 -9.87 4.59
N VAL A 102 2.62 -9.76 5.42
CA VAL A 102 2.65 -10.27 6.79
C VAL A 102 3.03 -9.15 7.75
N ALA A 103 2.36 -9.04 8.88
CA ALA A 103 2.72 -8.10 9.93
C ALA A 103 4.09 -8.45 10.50
N LYS A 104 5.08 -7.54 10.41
CA LYS A 104 6.42 -7.72 10.97
C LYS A 104 6.44 -7.48 12.48
N ASN A 105 5.62 -6.54 12.91
CA ASN A 105 5.40 -6.18 14.31
C ASN A 105 3.91 -5.85 14.51
N ASN A 106 3.56 -5.30 15.67
CA ASN A 106 2.17 -4.88 15.92
C ASN A 106 1.78 -3.77 14.95
N CYS A 107 0.81 -4.07 14.07
CA CYS A 107 0.34 -3.19 13.02
C CYS A 107 -1.08 -2.71 13.26
N SER A 108 -1.39 -1.51 12.76
CA SER A 108 -2.77 -1.03 12.60
C SER A 108 -3.04 -0.81 11.12
N ILE A 109 -4.08 -1.45 10.62
CA ILE A 109 -4.47 -1.39 9.20
C ILE A 109 -5.88 -0.86 9.09
N MET A 110 -6.10 0.02 8.12
CA MET A 110 -7.41 0.40 7.62
C MET A 110 -7.67 -0.31 6.30
N SER A 111 -8.88 -0.82 6.12
CA SER A 111 -9.29 -1.34 4.83
C SER A 111 -10.63 -0.76 4.38
N VAL A 112 -10.78 -0.60 3.06
CA VAL A 112 -11.97 -0.04 2.41
C VAL A 112 -12.33 -0.94 1.24
N SER A 113 -13.60 -1.34 1.15
CA SER A 113 -14.05 -2.15 0.01
C SER A 113 -14.05 -1.35 -1.29
N LYS A 114 -13.85 -2.03 -2.42
CA LYS A 114 -13.92 -1.44 -3.75
C LYS A 114 -15.23 -0.70 -3.99
N GLN A 115 -16.34 -1.26 -3.51
CA GLN A 115 -17.66 -0.63 -3.65
C GLN A 115 -17.74 0.70 -2.89
N GLU A 116 -17.21 0.76 -1.68
CA GLU A 116 -17.19 2.01 -0.91
C GLU A 116 -16.24 3.05 -1.52
N ILE A 117 -15.10 2.63 -2.09
CA ILE A 117 -14.21 3.52 -2.84
C ILE A 117 -14.93 4.14 -4.03
N MET A 118 -15.71 3.36 -4.77
CA MET A 118 -16.52 3.88 -5.89
C MET A 118 -17.54 4.92 -5.41
N LYS A 119 -18.31 4.61 -4.34
CA LYS A 119 -19.26 5.55 -3.77
C LYS A 119 -18.60 6.84 -3.27
N LEU A 120 -17.44 6.73 -2.59
CA LEU A 120 -16.68 7.89 -2.13
C LEU A 120 -16.17 8.74 -3.30
N SER A 121 -15.76 8.09 -4.39
CA SER A 121 -15.32 8.78 -5.60
C SER A 121 -16.46 9.51 -6.31
N ASP A 122 -17.70 9.02 -6.20
CA ASP A 122 -18.87 9.69 -6.75
C ASP A 122 -19.36 10.84 -5.84
N GLU A 123 -19.26 10.66 -4.51
CA GLU A 123 -19.71 11.66 -3.53
C GLU A 123 -18.71 12.83 -3.35
N TYR A 124 -17.40 12.54 -3.46
CA TYR A 124 -16.32 13.51 -3.15
C TYR A 124 -15.30 13.60 -4.28
N GLU A 125 -15.34 14.70 -5.02
CA GLU A 125 -14.41 14.93 -6.14
C GLU A 125 -12.95 14.91 -5.69
N ILE A 126 -12.63 15.53 -4.54
CA ILE A 126 -11.25 15.55 -4.01
C ILE A 126 -10.76 14.13 -3.68
N PHE A 127 -11.62 13.25 -3.17
CA PHE A 127 -11.27 11.86 -2.92
C PHE A 127 -10.95 11.14 -4.22
N ARG A 128 -11.76 11.34 -5.27
CA ARG A 128 -11.55 10.76 -6.61
C ARG A 128 -10.22 11.21 -7.22
N ILE A 129 -9.89 12.51 -7.11
CA ILE A 129 -8.62 13.05 -7.58
C ILE A 129 -7.45 12.41 -6.82
N ASN A 130 -7.54 12.32 -5.50
CA ASN A 130 -6.52 11.69 -4.67
C ASN A 130 -6.33 10.21 -5.01
N LEU A 131 -7.41 9.47 -5.21
CA LEU A 131 -7.37 8.08 -5.63
C LEU A 131 -6.64 7.90 -6.96
N LEU A 132 -6.97 8.72 -7.98
CA LEU A 132 -6.30 8.71 -9.28
C LEU A 132 -4.80 9.03 -9.13
N ASN A 133 -4.46 10.05 -8.35
CA ASN A 133 -3.06 10.42 -8.10
C ASN A 133 -2.28 9.27 -7.43
N LEU A 134 -2.87 8.57 -6.47
CA LEU A 134 -2.25 7.42 -5.82
C LEU A 134 -2.02 6.26 -6.80
N VAL A 135 -3.05 5.89 -7.57
CA VAL A 135 -2.94 4.82 -8.58
C VAL A 135 -1.88 5.16 -9.62
N CYS A 136 -1.90 6.38 -10.17
CA CYS A 136 -0.92 6.84 -11.14
C CYS A 136 0.50 6.85 -10.56
N THR A 137 0.66 7.34 -9.33
CA THR A 137 1.96 7.36 -8.65
C THR A 137 2.51 5.95 -8.48
N GLN A 138 1.69 5.00 -8.05
CA GLN A 138 2.10 3.61 -7.89
C GLN A 138 2.47 2.98 -9.23
N SER A 139 1.67 3.21 -10.27
CA SER A 139 1.97 2.76 -11.63
C SER A 139 3.29 3.34 -12.14
N GLN A 140 3.56 4.62 -11.91
CA GLN A 140 4.81 5.27 -12.30
C GLN A 140 6.03 4.71 -11.52
N LYS A 141 5.88 4.43 -10.23
CA LYS A 141 6.93 3.78 -9.42
C LYS A 141 7.27 2.38 -9.99
N ASN A 142 6.25 1.59 -10.30
CA ASN A 142 6.42 0.25 -10.87
C ASN A 142 7.07 0.31 -12.27
N ASN A 143 6.64 1.22 -13.14
CA ASN A 143 7.19 1.39 -14.48
C ASN A 143 8.67 1.81 -14.49
N ARG A 144 9.13 2.58 -13.51
CA ARG A 144 10.56 2.92 -13.41
C ARG A 144 11.46 1.70 -13.27
N ARG A 145 10.96 0.59 -12.73
CA ARG A 145 11.69 -0.68 -12.61
C ARG A 145 11.77 -1.41 -13.96
N LEU A 146 10.77 -1.26 -14.84
CA LEU A 146 10.68 -1.96 -16.14
C LEU A 146 11.57 -1.37 -17.23
N PHE A 147 11.87 -0.06 -17.17
CA PHE A 147 12.71 0.62 -18.17
C PHE A 147 14.23 0.54 -17.90
N ARG A 148 14.65 -0.23 -16.90
CA ARG A 148 16.08 -0.49 -16.72
C ARG A 148 16.55 -1.49 -17.76
N VAL A 149 17.61 -1.11 -18.51
CA VAL A 149 18.30 -2.02 -19.42
C VAL A 149 18.64 -3.31 -18.69
N PRO A 150 18.29 -4.50 -19.25
CA PRO A 150 18.58 -5.76 -18.60
C PRO A 150 20.06 -5.85 -18.25
N ALA A 151 20.36 -6.25 -17.02
CA ALA A 151 21.76 -6.45 -16.62
C ALA A 151 22.38 -7.58 -17.43
N LYS A 152 23.51 -7.29 -18.09
CA LYS A 152 24.19 -8.24 -18.99
C LYS A 152 25.01 -9.27 -18.24
N THR A 153 25.47 -8.96 -17.04
CA THR A 153 26.33 -9.83 -16.23
C THR A 153 25.71 -10.14 -14.87
N LEU A 154 26.16 -11.23 -14.23
CA LEU A 154 25.75 -11.58 -12.88
C LEU A 154 26.14 -10.48 -11.88
N SER A 155 27.32 -9.90 -12.05
CA SER A 155 27.81 -8.80 -11.21
C SER A 155 26.90 -7.57 -11.30
N GLU A 156 26.47 -7.18 -12.52
CA GLU A 156 25.51 -6.09 -12.69
C GLU A 156 24.15 -6.40 -12.04
N ARG A 157 23.69 -7.66 -12.09
CA ARG A 157 22.44 -8.07 -11.43
C ARG A 157 22.55 -7.91 -9.91
N LEU A 158 23.67 -8.36 -9.34
CA LEU A 158 23.92 -8.22 -7.90
C LEU A 158 24.02 -6.75 -7.47
N ILE A 159 24.79 -5.93 -8.22
CA ILE A 159 24.90 -4.49 -7.92
C ILE A 159 23.53 -3.83 -7.96
N ARG A 160 22.74 -4.06 -9.01
CA ARG A 160 21.38 -3.49 -9.12
C ARG A 160 20.43 -3.99 -8.05
N PHE A 161 20.57 -5.25 -7.63
CA PHE A 161 19.81 -5.80 -6.51
C PHE A 161 20.14 -5.05 -5.22
N PHE A 162 21.42 -4.89 -4.90
CA PHE A 162 21.83 -4.13 -3.70
C PHE A 162 21.45 -2.65 -3.79
N GLU A 163 21.57 -2.00 -4.96
CA GLU A 163 21.14 -0.61 -5.15
C GLU A 163 19.64 -0.41 -5.02
N SER A 164 18.83 -1.41 -5.41
CA SER A 164 17.38 -1.33 -5.31
C SER A 164 16.85 -1.65 -3.91
N HIS A 165 17.61 -2.41 -3.12
CA HIS A 165 17.21 -2.87 -1.78
C HIS A 165 18.01 -2.21 -0.65
N SER A 166 19.07 -1.44 -0.96
CA SER A 166 19.78 -0.65 0.05
C SER A 166 18.93 0.56 0.43
N VAL A 167 18.37 0.53 1.63
CA VAL A 167 17.84 1.72 2.29
C VAL A 167 19.03 2.62 2.60
N ARG A 168 19.24 3.66 1.82
CA ARG A 168 20.21 4.72 2.20
C ARG A 168 19.62 5.48 3.38
N PRO A 169 20.33 5.60 4.50
CA PRO A 169 19.89 6.49 5.57
C PRO A 169 19.73 7.89 5.00
N ALA A 170 18.58 8.52 5.26
CA ALA A 170 18.35 9.91 4.91
C ALA A 170 19.34 10.78 5.70
N GLY A 171 20.41 11.26 5.06
CA GLY A 171 21.32 12.18 5.74
C GLY A 171 22.74 12.30 5.24
N GLU A 172 23.18 11.63 4.19
CA GLU A 172 24.51 11.90 3.62
C GLU A 172 24.37 12.49 2.21
N LYS A 173 24.71 13.81 2.12
CA LYS A 173 24.96 14.51 0.87
C LYS A 173 26.35 14.21 0.34
#